data_047a54fee1eacab0cd59a911d52b697e
#
_entry.id   047a54fee1eacab0cd59a911d52b697e
#
_cell.length_a   1.000
_cell.length_b   1.000
_cell.length_c   1.000
_cell.angle_alpha   90.00
_cell.angle_beta   90.00
_cell.angle_gamma   90.00
#
_symmetry.space_group_name_H-M   'P 1'
#
loop_
_entity.id
_entity.type
_entity.pdbx_description
1 polymer ?
#
loop_
_entity_poly.entity_id
_entity_poly.type
_entity_poly.pdbx_seq_one_letter_code
_entity_poly.pdbx_strand_id
1 'polypeptide(L)'
;MKKLLLVAGLAFFGLTAQAQEKSKGLEGAWWATSQFGYQQTKEGDTKGTNLTVLPLVGYFVSPSVTVGAGVGIVNIKSETGSTTNANTNLVVVEPLVRKYWNVAGNFYFFGQLATPIITGKEKEGNTKVNQFGVAMSGGFDDFVTKNFSVEFSYNLASFTSTTIKPDGGDKTTINNFSVAQVASVDPAYISALGGSAPNLTTPLSFGFKFVF
;
A
#
# COMPACT_ATOMS: atom_id res chain seq x y z
N MET A 1 -17.54 3.57 14.93
CA MET A 1 -16.44 3.21 14.03
C MET A 1 -15.09 3.00 14.72
N LYS A 2 -14.74 3.72 15.82
CA LYS A 2 -13.47 3.54 16.55
C LYS A 2 -13.30 2.14 17.21
N LYS A 3 -14.38 1.44 17.53
CA LYS A 3 -14.34 0.10 18.17
C LYS A 3 -14.10 -1.05 17.18
N LEU A 4 -14.37 -0.86 15.89
CA LEU A 4 -14.18 -1.91 14.87
C LEU A 4 -12.70 -2.08 14.48
N LEU A 5 -11.92 -0.99 14.49
CA LEU A 5 -10.48 -1.02 14.21
C LEU A 5 -9.69 -1.73 15.34
N LEU A 6 -10.15 -1.62 16.58
CA LEU A 6 -9.51 -2.27 17.73
C LEU A 6 -9.77 -3.79 17.74
N VAL A 7 -10.95 -4.22 17.28
CA VAL A 7 -11.32 -5.65 17.17
C VAL A 7 -10.55 -6.33 16.02
N ALA A 8 -10.37 -5.65 14.89
CA ALA A 8 -9.55 -6.18 13.79
C ALA A 8 -8.08 -6.36 14.20
N GLY A 9 -7.51 -5.44 14.99
CA GLY A 9 -6.15 -5.55 15.51
C GLY A 9 -5.97 -6.72 16.50
N LEU A 10 -6.96 -6.98 17.35
CA LEU A 10 -6.89 -8.05 18.36
C LEU A 10 -7.12 -9.46 17.77
N ALA A 11 -7.88 -9.59 16.68
CA ALA A 11 -8.10 -10.88 16.02
C ALA A 11 -6.79 -11.43 15.38
N PHE A 12 -5.84 -10.58 15.00
CA PHE A 12 -4.55 -11.01 14.46
C PHE A 12 -3.61 -11.61 15.51
N PHE A 13 -3.74 -11.26 16.78
CA PHE A 13 -2.87 -11.79 17.85
C PHE A 13 -3.32 -13.18 18.39
N GLY A 14 -4.49 -13.65 17.99
CA GLY A 14 -5.04 -14.93 18.44
C GLY A 14 -4.64 -16.16 17.60
N LEU A 15 -3.94 -15.96 16.49
CA LEU A 15 -3.46 -17.08 15.67
C LEU A 15 -2.20 -17.68 16.33
N THR A 16 -2.37 -18.85 16.91
CA THR A 16 -1.28 -19.59 17.56
C THR A 16 -0.18 -19.87 16.54
N ALA A 17 1.04 -19.42 16.85
CA ALA A 17 2.24 -19.72 16.09
C ALA A 17 2.47 -21.25 16.10
N GLN A 18 2.22 -21.91 14.99
CA GLN A 18 2.66 -23.28 14.80
C GLN A 18 4.15 -23.23 14.46
N ALA A 19 4.97 -23.80 15.35
CA ALA A 19 6.40 -23.95 15.11
C ALA A 19 6.63 -24.82 13.87
N GLN A 20 7.09 -24.20 12.80
CA GLN A 20 7.34 -24.87 11.55
C GLN A 20 8.60 -25.76 11.65
N GLU A 21 8.49 -27.00 11.23
CA GLU A 21 9.66 -27.89 11.13
C GLU A 21 10.67 -27.32 10.11
N LYS A 22 11.95 -27.31 10.47
CA LYS A 22 13.05 -26.73 9.68
C LYS A 22 13.21 -27.32 8.27
N SER A 23 12.54 -28.43 7.94
CA SER A 23 12.67 -29.13 6.66
C SER A 23 11.86 -28.54 5.50
N LYS A 24 10.86 -27.69 5.77
CA LYS A 24 9.92 -27.14 4.76
C LYS A 24 10.13 -25.66 4.45
N GLY A 25 11.15 -25.02 5.01
CA GLY A 25 11.36 -23.58 4.85
C GLY A 25 10.20 -22.76 5.41
N LEU A 26 9.69 -21.79 4.64
CA LEU A 26 8.56 -20.93 5.02
C LEU A 26 7.19 -21.51 4.58
N GLU A 27 7.15 -22.65 3.90
CA GLU A 27 5.90 -23.23 3.39
C GLU A 27 4.88 -23.47 4.51
N GLY A 28 3.65 -23.05 4.28
CA GLY A 28 2.57 -23.16 5.26
C GLY A 28 2.50 -22.01 6.27
N ALA A 29 3.50 -21.11 6.32
CA ALA A 29 3.47 -19.97 7.22
C ALA A 29 2.56 -18.86 6.69
N TRP A 30 1.88 -18.20 7.60
CA TRP A 30 1.19 -16.93 7.35
C TRP A 30 2.11 -15.76 7.70
N TRP A 31 1.91 -14.64 7.06
CA TRP A 31 2.56 -13.41 7.44
C TRP A 31 1.58 -12.24 7.41
N ALA A 32 1.86 -11.24 8.23
CA ALA A 32 1.12 -10.00 8.27
C ALA A 32 2.08 -8.80 8.36
N THR A 33 1.74 -7.75 7.66
CA THR A 33 2.40 -6.45 7.73
C THR A 33 1.39 -5.33 7.53
N SER A 34 1.80 -4.08 7.63
CA SER A 34 0.94 -2.94 7.30
C SER A 34 1.77 -1.84 6.68
N GLN A 35 1.26 -1.27 5.60
CA GLN A 35 1.75 0.00 5.09
C GLN A 35 0.97 1.12 5.79
N PHE A 36 1.68 2.06 6.37
CA PHE A 36 1.14 3.25 7.00
C PHE A 36 1.83 4.48 6.42
N GLY A 37 1.05 5.43 5.95
CA GLY A 37 1.54 6.71 5.45
C GLY A 37 0.74 7.86 6.06
N TYR A 38 1.45 8.85 6.57
CA TYR A 38 0.86 10.12 6.98
C TYR A 38 1.70 11.26 6.43
N GLN A 39 1.07 12.15 5.70
CA GLN A 39 1.69 13.35 5.17
C GLN A 39 0.82 14.55 5.49
N GLN A 40 1.44 15.64 5.95
CA GLN A 40 0.79 16.92 6.15
C GLN A 40 1.60 18.00 5.48
N THR A 41 0.94 18.82 4.65
CA THR A 41 1.52 20.00 4.02
C THR A 41 0.77 21.22 4.52
N LYS A 42 1.49 22.30 4.84
CA LYS A 42 0.89 23.59 5.22
C LYS A 42 1.51 24.70 4.39
N GLU A 43 0.67 25.49 3.74
CA GLU A 43 1.06 26.66 2.96
C GLU A 43 0.11 27.82 3.28
N GLY A 44 0.59 28.80 4.04
CA GLY A 44 -0.26 29.86 4.59
C GLY A 44 -1.38 29.28 5.46
N ASP A 45 -2.63 29.59 5.13
CA ASP A 45 -3.83 29.07 5.80
C ASP A 45 -4.35 27.76 5.21
N THR A 46 -3.71 27.27 4.14
CA THR A 46 -4.09 26.00 3.49
C THR A 46 -3.31 24.84 4.10
N LYS A 47 -4.03 23.78 4.48
CA LYS A 47 -3.52 22.54 5.05
C LYS A 47 -3.95 21.35 4.21
N GLY A 48 -2.99 20.61 3.68
CA GLY A 48 -3.19 19.29 3.06
C GLY A 48 -2.87 18.16 4.04
N THR A 49 -3.69 17.11 4.08
CA THR A 49 -3.44 15.91 4.87
C THR A 49 -3.69 14.69 4.00
N ASN A 50 -2.76 13.74 4.02
CA ASN A 50 -2.90 12.43 3.38
C ASN A 50 -2.63 11.34 4.43
N LEU A 51 -3.59 10.44 4.59
CA LEU A 51 -3.49 9.28 5.48
C LEU A 51 -3.71 8.01 4.67
N THR A 52 -2.77 7.09 4.71
CA THR A 52 -2.86 5.76 4.11
C THR A 52 -2.70 4.71 5.19
N VAL A 53 -3.60 3.74 5.23
CA VAL A 53 -3.50 2.56 6.10
C VAL A 53 -3.87 1.35 5.25
N LEU A 54 -2.91 0.46 5.01
CA LEU A 54 -3.07 -0.73 4.19
C LEU A 54 -2.43 -1.94 4.90
N PRO A 55 -3.19 -2.63 5.78
CA PRO A 55 -2.80 -3.94 6.28
C PRO A 55 -2.75 -4.96 5.14
N LEU A 56 -1.73 -5.80 5.18
CA LEU A 56 -1.50 -6.88 4.22
C LEU A 56 -1.34 -8.20 4.98
N VAL A 57 -1.88 -9.25 4.41
CA VAL A 57 -1.70 -10.62 4.89
C VAL A 57 -1.31 -11.52 3.72
N GLY A 58 -0.56 -12.56 3.99
CA GLY A 58 -0.22 -13.53 2.97
C GLY A 58 0.12 -14.89 3.55
N TYR A 59 0.25 -15.85 2.64
CA TYR A 59 0.49 -17.25 2.95
C TYR A 59 1.56 -17.81 2.03
N PHE A 60 2.52 -18.53 2.59
CA PHE A 60 3.57 -19.23 1.84
C PHE A 60 3.03 -20.51 1.23
N VAL A 61 2.74 -20.46 -0.07
CA VAL A 61 2.23 -21.60 -0.86
C VAL A 61 3.34 -22.57 -1.23
N SER A 62 4.59 -22.19 -1.04
CA SER A 62 5.77 -23.04 -1.22
C SER A 62 6.91 -22.50 -0.35
N PRO A 63 8.03 -23.22 -0.20
CA PRO A 63 9.18 -22.76 0.61
C PRO A 63 9.71 -21.37 0.25
N SER A 64 9.40 -20.87 -0.94
CA SER A 64 9.95 -19.61 -1.45
C SER A 64 8.94 -18.73 -2.18
N VAL A 65 7.66 -19.09 -2.24
CA VAL A 65 6.61 -18.28 -2.89
C VAL A 65 5.49 -18.03 -1.91
N THR A 66 5.11 -16.77 -1.82
CA THR A 66 3.93 -16.36 -1.06
C THR A 66 2.94 -15.63 -1.96
N VAL A 67 1.67 -15.82 -1.66
CA VAL A 67 0.56 -15.03 -2.19
C VAL A 67 -0.06 -14.23 -1.05
N GLY A 68 -0.57 -13.05 -1.34
CA GLY A 68 -1.14 -12.21 -0.30
C GLY A 68 -2.10 -11.17 -0.86
N ALA A 69 -2.75 -10.46 0.05
CA ALA A 69 -3.58 -9.33 -0.30
C ALA A 69 -3.57 -8.27 0.81
N GLY A 70 -3.68 -7.01 0.39
CA GLY A 70 -3.94 -5.88 1.26
C GLY A 70 -5.36 -5.35 1.04
N VAL A 71 -5.99 -4.86 2.12
CA VAL A 71 -7.24 -4.09 2.04
C VAL A 71 -7.13 -2.90 2.97
N GLY A 72 -7.27 -1.71 2.43
CA GLY A 72 -7.01 -0.50 3.21
C GLY A 72 -7.77 0.71 2.73
N ILE A 73 -7.39 1.85 3.30
CA ILE A 73 -8.01 3.15 3.01
C ILE A 73 -6.93 4.20 2.74
N VAL A 74 -7.26 5.13 1.85
CA VAL A 74 -6.55 6.39 1.67
C VAL A 74 -7.54 7.53 1.89
N ASN A 75 -7.19 8.46 2.78
CA ASN A 75 -7.95 9.68 3.00
C ASN A 75 -7.09 10.88 2.66
N ILE A 76 -7.56 11.72 1.76
CA ILE A 76 -6.89 12.95 1.34
C ILE A 76 -7.82 14.11 1.65
N LYS A 77 -7.33 15.09 2.40
CA LYS A 77 -8.11 16.26 2.79
C LYS A 77 -7.32 17.55 2.53
N SER A 78 -7.99 18.55 2.00
CA SER A 78 -7.46 19.91 1.86
C SER A 78 -8.42 20.90 2.51
N GLU A 79 -7.86 21.79 3.35
CA GLU A 79 -8.61 22.80 4.11
C GLU A 79 -7.92 24.14 4.00
N THR A 80 -8.71 25.24 3.92
CA THR A 80 -8.19 26.61 4.03
C THR A 80 -8.95 27.30 5.15
N GLY A 81 -8.27 27.64 6.25
CA GLY A 81 -8.91 28.09 7.47
C GLY A 81 -9.88 27.05 8.02
N SER A 82 -11.17 27.37 8.07
CA SER A 82 -12.24 26.46 8.51
C SER A 82 -12.99 25.78 7.36
N THR A 83 -12.63 26.09 6.11
CA THR A 83 -13.32 25.56 4.91
C THR A 83 -12.63 24.32 4.38
N THR A 84 -13.36 23.23 4.19
CA THR A 84 -12.86 22.02 3.50
C THR A 84 -12.97 22.23 2.00
N ASN A 85 -11.84 22.24 1.29
CA ASN A 85 -11.76 22.40 -0.15
C ASN A 85 -11.88 21.07 -0.90
N ALA A 86 -11.33 20.00 -0.32
CA ALA A 86 -11.41 18.66 -0.87
C ALA A 86 -11.37 17.61 0.25
N ASN A 87 -12.14 16.53 0.09
CA ASN A 87 -12.16 15.40 1.01
C ASN A 87 -12.38 14.10 0.22
N THR A 88 -11.30 13.43 -0.12
CA THR A 88 -11.31 12.20 -0.93
C THR A 88 -11.12 10.98 -0.03
N ASN A 89 -12.04 10.03 -0.11
CA ASN A 89 -11.93 8.75 0.57
C ASN A 89 -11.85 7.63 -0.47
N LEU A 90 -10.76 6.86 -0.41
CA LEU A 90 -10.49 5.76 -1.32
C LEU A 90 -10.34 4.47 -0.53
N VAL A 91 -10.83 3.37 -1.10
CA VAL A 91 -10.59 2.01 -0.65
C VAL A 91 -9.57 1.40 -1.60
N VAL A 92 -8.62 0.68 -1.03
CA VAL A 92 -7.55 -0.03 -1.76
C VAL A 92 -7.70 -1.51 -1.53
N VAL A 93 -7.61 -2.30 -2.60
CA VAL A 93 -7.42 -3.75 -2.57
C VAL A 93 -6.18 -4.07 -3.38
N GLU A 94 -5.20 -4.75 -2.79
CA GLU A 94 -3.91 -5.01 -3.40
C GLU A 94 -3.54 -6.50 -3.31
N PRO A 95 -3.96 -7.35 -4.25
CA PRO A 95 -3.43 -8.70 -4.38
C PRO A 95 -1.97 -8.65 -4.82
N LEU A 96 -1.18 -9.59 -4.28
CA LEU A 96 0.24 -9.70 -4.59
C LEU A 96 0.73 -11.14 -4.63
N VAL A 97 1.82 -11.34 -5.35
CA VAL A 97 2.65 -12.54 -5.31
C VAL A 97 4.10 -12.14 -5.11
N ARG A 98 4.81 -12.89 -4.27
CA ARG A 98 6.22 -12.64 -3.96
C ARG A 98 7.02 -13.92 -4.01
N LYS A 99 8.19 -13.87 -4.62
CA LYS A 99 9.18 -14.95 -4.68
C LYS A 99 10.39 -14.54 -3.86
N TYR A 100 10.88 -15.48 -3.05
CA TYR A 100 12.08 -15.34 -2.24
C TYR A 100 13.23 -16.17 -2.77
N TRP A 101 14.43 -15.63 -2.62
CA TRP A 101 15.71 -16.33 -2.85
C TRP A 101 16.58 -16.15 -1.61
N ASN A 102 16.98 -17.25 -0.98
CA ASN A 102 17.87 -17.18 0.17
C ASN A 102 19.26 -16.68 -0.28
N VAL A 103 19.76 -15.64 0.37
CA VAL A 103 21.09 -15.08 0.11
C VAL A 103 22.09 -15.67 1.09
N ALA A 104 21.78 -15.63 2.40
CA ALA A 104 22.61 -16.22 3.44
C ALA A 104 21.80 -16.34 4.75
N GLY A 105 21.78 -17.49 5.38
CA GLY A 105 21.11 -17.68 6.67
C GLY A 105 19.63 -17.25 6.66
N ASN A 106 19.32 -16.21 7.42
CA ASN A 106 17.98 -15.65 7.53
C ASN A 106 17.72 -14.45 6.58
N PHE A 107 18.67 -14.14 5.73
CA PHE A 107 18.63 -13.01 4.80
C PHE A 107 18.19 -13.47 3.42
N TYR A 108 17.12 -12.86 2.91
CA TYR A 108 16.51 -13.21 1.63
C TYR A 108 16.41 -12.00 0.73
N PHE A 109 16.66 -12.20 -0.56
CA PHE A 109 16.20 -11.30 -1.61
C PHE A 109 14.79 -11.71 -2.03
N PHE A 110 13.94 -10.76 -2.40
CA PHE A 110 12.64 -11.05 -2.98
C PHE A 110 12.31 -10.18 -4.21
N GLY A 111 11.49 -10.74 -5.08
CA GLY A 111 10.78 -10.03 -6.12
C GLY A 111 9.27 -10.13 -5.89
N GLN A 112 8.56 -9.04 -6.06
CA GLN A 112 7.11 -8.94 -5.86
C GLN A 112 6.42 -8.36 -7.07
N LEU A 113 5.26 -8.91 -7.40
CA LEU A 113 4.27 -8.32 -8.30
C LEU A 113 3.01 -8.05 -7.50
N ALA A 114 2.51 -6.82 -7.57
CA ALA A 114 1.27 -6.39 -6.91
C ALA A 114 0.34 -5.69 -7.93
N THR A 115 -0.96 -5.79 -7.69
CA THR A 115 -1.98 -5.15 -8.54
C THR A 115 -2.93 -4.32 -7.69
N PRO A 116 -2.54 -3.09 -7.29
CA PRO A 116 -3.42 -2.21 -6.54
C PRO A 116 -4.65 -1.80 -7.35
N ILE A 117 -5.82 -1.98 -6.77
CA ILE A 117 -7.12 -1.55 -7.25
C ILE A 117 -7.66 -0.54 -6.24
N ILE A 118 -7.89 0.68 -6.68
CA ILE A 118 -8.32 1.78 -5.83
C ILE A 118 -9.65 2.31 -6.34
N THR A 119 -10.60 2.50 -5.44
CA THR A 119 -11.88 3.10 -5.78
C THR A 119 -12.36 4.02 -4.67
N GLY A 120 -13.04 5.08 -5.03
CA GLY A 120 -13.63 5.98 -4.05
C GLY A 120 -14.17 7.27 -4.64
N LYS A 121 -14.29 8.27 -3.78
CA LYS A 121 -14.99 9.51 -4.11
C LYS A 121 -14.38 10.71 -3.40
N GLU A 122 -14.24 11.77 -4.14
CA GLU A 122 -14.08 13.12 -3.60
C GLU A 122 -15.48 13.67 -3.30
N LYS A 123 -15.70 14.17 -2.09
CA LYS A 123 -17.03 14.49 -1.57
C LYS A 123 -17.52 15.88 -1.96
N GLU A 124 -16.64 16.87 -1.99
CA GLU A 124 -17.03 18.28 -2.21
C GLU A 124 -17.48 18.50 -3.67
N GLY A 125 -16.76 17.96 -4.64
CA GLY A 125 -17.11 17.98 -6.06
C GLY A 125 -17.84 16.74 -6.56
N ASN A 126 -18.19 15.80 -5.66
CA ASN A 126 -18.88 14.54 -6.00
C ASN A 126 -18.17 13.73 -7.10
N THR A 127 -16.82 13.79 -7.14
CA THR A 127 -15.99 13.20 -8.17
C THR A 127 -15.64 11.76 -7.85
N LYS A 128 -15.94 10.81 -8.76
CA LYS A 128 -15.54 9.41 -8.63
C LYS A 128 -14.11 9.22 -9.11
N VAL A 129 -13.33 8.43 -8.35
CA VAL A 129 -11.95 8.05 -8.66
C VAL A 129 -11.85 6.54 -8.67
N ASN A 130 -11.34 5.98 -9.78
CA ASN A 130 -11.01 4.56 -9.90
C ASN A 130 -9.61 4.44 -10.49
N GLN A 131 -8.79 3.60 -9.89
CA GLN A 131 -7.44 3.33 -10.38
C GLN A 131 -7.18 1.83 -10.38
N PHE A 132 -6.57 1.37 -11.43
CA PHE A 132 -5.96 0.04 -11.54
C PHE A 132 -4.45 0.22 -11.75
N GLY A 133 -3.67 -0.63 -11.09
CA GLY A 133 -2.22 -0.60 -11.24
C GLY A 133 -1.60 -1.99 -11.32
N VAL A 134 -0.37 -2.01 -11.80
CA VAL A 134 0.55 -3.15 -11.70
C VAL A 134 1.88 -2.60 -11.23
N ALA A 135 2.45 -3.16 -10.17
CA ALA A 135 3.73 -2.75 -9.62
C ALA A 135 4.66 -3.95 -9.45
N MET A 136 5.89 -3.79 -9.88
CA MET A 136 6.98 -4.75 -9.70
C MET A 136 8.00 -4.16 -8.74
N SER A 137 8.28 -4.87 -7.67
CA SER A 137 9.23 -4.45 -6.63
C SER A 137 10.28 -5.53 -6.40
N GLY A 138 11.45 -5.12 -5.95
CA GLY A 138 12.49 -6.01 -5.45
C GLY A 138 12.99 -5.52 -4.10
N GLY A 139 13.49 -6.42 -3.26
CA GLY A 139 13.94 -6.02 -1.94
C GLY A 139 14.62 -7.12 -1.17
N PHE A 140 14.92 -6.81 0.07
CA PHE A 140 15.55 -7.72 1.02
C PHE A 140 14.66 -7.87 2.25
N ASP A 141 14.68 -9.06 2.82
CA ASP A 141 13.92 -9.43 4.00
C ASP A 141 14.84 -10.20 4.95
N ASP A 142 15.07 -9.66 6.13
CA ASP A 142 15.90 -10.25 7.17
C ASP A 142 15.02 -10.77 8.30
N PHE A 143 14.99 -12.09 8.49
CA PHE A 143 14.27 -12.75 9.57
C PHE A 143 15.09 -12.67 10.86
N VAL A 144 14.93 -11.57 11.59
CA VAL A 144 15.60 -11.32 12.88
C VAL A 144 15.25 -12.41 13.90
N THR A 145 14.01 -12.92 13.84
CA THR A 145 13.56 -14.09 14.59
C THR A 145 12.71 -14.98 13.69
N LYS A 146 12.28 -16.15 14.18
CA LYS A 146 11.37 -17.04 13.44
C LYS A 146 10.02 -16.39 13.09
N ASN A 147 9.59 -15.43 13.90
CA ASN A 147 8.27 -14.81 13.82
C ASN A 147 8.31 -13.33 13.43
N PHE A 148 9.49 -12.77 13.19
CA PHE A 148 9.64 -11.35 12.91
C PHE A 148 10.75 -11.10 11.90
N SER A 149 10.44 -10.32 10.88
CA SER A 149 11.42 -9.87 9.89
C SER A 149 11.34 -8.37 9.64
N VAL A 150 12.46 -7.85 9.17
CA VAL A 150 12.64 -6.46 8.71
C VAL A 150 12.80 -6.49 7.21
N GLU A 151 12.00 -5.72 6.52
CA GLU A 151 11.90 -5.69 5.08
C GLU A 151 12.34 -4.33 4.54
N PHE A 152 13.08 -4.38 3.45
CA PHE A 152 13.49 -3.23 2.68
C PHE A 152 13.18 -3.51 1.21
N SER A 153 12.41 -2.65 0.54
CA SER A 153 12.01 -2.85 -0.84
C SER A 153 12.10 -1.58 -1.69
N TYR A 154 12.27 -1.78 -2.98
CA TYR A 154 12.31 -0.74 -3.98
C TYR A 154 11.35 -1.06 -5.13
N ASN A 155 10.57 -0.07 -5.55
CA ASN A 155 9.69 -0.20 -6.72
C ASN A 155 10.52 -0.10 -8.00
N LEU A 156 10.59 -1.20 -8.75
CA LEU A 156 11.39 -1.30 -9.98
C LEU A 156 10.62 -0.78 -11.20
N ALA A 157 9.33 -1.08 -11.29
CA ALA A 157 8.48 -0.63 -12.38
C ALA A 157 7.03 -0.58 -11.93
N SER A 158 6.27 0.35 -12.46
CA SER A 158 4.83 0.41 -12.22
C SER A 158 4.08 0.95 -13.44
N PHE A 159 2.86 0.47 -13.59
CA PHE A 159 1.86 1.02 -14.49
C PHE A 159 0.61 1.33 -13.69
N THR A 160 0.02 2.50 -13.92
CA THR A 160 -1.27 2.88 -13.33
C THR A 160 -2.18 3.48 -14.40
N SER A 161 -3.46 3.15 -14.31
CA SER A 161 -4.53 3.75 -15.11
C SER A 161 -5.57 4.32 -14.16
N THR A 162 -5.66 5.63 -14.11
CA THR A 162 -6.57 6.36 -13.20
C THR A 162 -7.68 6.99 -14.01
N THR A 163 -8.91 6.73 -13.59
CA THR A 163 -10.11 7.33 -14.16
C THR A 163 -10.74 8.27 -13.14
N ILE A 164 -10.96 9.50 -13.54
CA ILE A 164 -11.61 10.56 -12.77
C ILE A 164 -12.91 10.93 -13.49
N LYS A 165 -14.03 10.92 -12.78
CA LYS A 165 -15.35 11.28 -13.32
C LYS A 165 -16.05 12.23 -12.37
N PRO A 166 -16.05 13.56 -12.65
CA PRO A 166 -16.85 14.54 -11.95
C PRO A 166 -18.35 14.25 -12.10
N ASP A 167 -19.16 14.72 -11.17
CA ASP A 167 -20.62 14.64 -11.30
C ASP A 167 -21.08 15.58 -12.42
N GLY A 168 -21.84 15.05 -13.39
CA GLY A 168 -22.27 15.80 -14.57
C GLY A 168 -21.16 16.17 -15.56
N GLY A 169 -19.91 15.77 -15.32
CA GLY A 169 -18.76 16.07 -16.19
C GLY A 169 -18.25 14.87 -17.00
N ASP A 170 -17.32 15.18 -17.90
CA ASP A 170 -16.67 14.17 -18.73
C ASP A 170 -15.68 13.32 -17.96
N LYS A 171 -15.54 12.07 -18.38
CA LYS A 171 -14.57 11.11 -17.85
C LYS A 171 -13.18 11.44 -18.38
N THR A 172 -12.21 11.60 -17.47
CA THR A 172 -10.79 11.71 -17.80
C THR A 172 -10.06 10.42 -17.39
N THR A 173 -9.21 9.89 -18.25
CA THR A 173 -8.35 8.75 -17.94
C THR A 173 -6.89 9.15 -18.11
N ILE A 174 -6.09 8.89 -17.09
CA ILE A 174 -4.66 9.18 -17.03
C ILE A 174 -3.93 7.84 -16.90
N ASN A 175 -3.00 7.57 -17.80
CA ASN A 175 -2.12 6.40 -17.76
C ASN A 175 -0.71 6.86 -17.44
N ASN A 176 -0.07 6.19 -16.47
CA ASN A 176 1.31 6.47 -16.08
C ASN A 176 2.10 5.17 -16.09
N PHE A 177 3.28 5.19 -16.70
CA PHE A 177 4.25 4.11 -16.67
C PHE A 177 5.57 4.64 -16.12
N SER A 178 6.16 3.91 -15.19
CA SER A 178 7.37 4.31 -14.49
C SER A 178 8.33 3.13 -14.35
N VAL A 179 9.61 3.37 -14.56
CA VAL A 179 10.70 2.39 -14.38
C VAL A 179 11.80 3.02 -13.53
N ALA A 180 12.27 2.29 -12.53
CA ALA A 180 13.33 2.70 -11.61
C ALA A 180 13.13 4.13 -11.06
N GLN A 181 11.94 4.40 -10.57
CA GLN A 181 11.50 5.74 -10.19
C GLN A 181 12.24 6.27 -8.96
N VAL A 182 13.04 7.28 -9.17
CA VAL A 182 13.54 8.15 -8.10
C VAL A 182 12.50 9.24 -7.90
N ALA A 183 11.63 9.11 -6.92
CA ALA A 183 10.59 10.04 -6.52
C ALA A 183 10.11 11.01 -7.62
N SER A 184 8.97 10.76 -8.25
CA SER A 184 8.32 11.74 -9.13
C SER A 184 6.98 12.15 -8.55
N VAL A 185 6.77 13.45 -8.51
CA VAL A 185 5.46 14.06 -8.23
C VAL A 185 4.90 14.49 -9.59
N ASP A 186 3.77 13.93 -10.01
CA ASP A 186 3.09 14.40 -11.23
C ASP A 186 2.23 15.64 -10.89
N PRO A 187 2.60 16.84 -11.35
CA PRO A 187 1.88 18.07 -11.04
C PRO A 187 0.43 18.09 -11.56
N ALA A 188 0.16 17.42 -12.69
CA ALA A 188 -1.18 17.36 -13.27
C ALA A 188 -2.13 16.53 -12.40
N TYR A 189 -1.62 15.48 -11.78
CA TYR A 189 -2.38 14.64 -10.87
C TYR A 189 -2.71 15.37 -9.55
N ILE A 190 -1.78 16.16 -9.06
CA ILE A 190 -1.93 16.97 -7.85
C ILE A 190 -3.02 18.02 -8.02
N SER A 191 -3.09 18.70 -9.17
CA SER A 191 -4.09 19.72 -9.42
C SER A 191 -5.51 19.17 -9.58
N ALA A 192 -5.66 17.97 -10.15
CA ALA A 192 -6.96 17.32 -10.36
C ALA A 192 -7.58 16.77 -9.06
N LEU A 193 -6.78 16.48 -8.04
CA LEU A 193 -7.23 15.95 -6.73
C LEU A 193 -7.07 16.93 -5.57
N GLY A 194 -7.02 18.25 -5.83
CA GLY A 194 -6.93 19.25 -4.78
C GLY A 194 -5.57 19.29 -4.07
N GLY A 195 -4.49 18.95 -4.75
CA GLY A 195 -3.12 19.19 -4.28
C GLY A 195 -2.39 18.01 -3.62
N SER A 196 -3.01 16.82 -3.49
CA SER A 196 -2.34 15.68 -2.84
C SER A 196 -2.76 14.37 -3.50
N ALA A 197 -1.94 13.86 -4.42
CA ALA A 197 -2.13 12.52 -4.95
C ALA A 197 -1.58 11.47 -3.96
N PRO A 198 -2.31 10.35 -3.72
CA PRO A 198 -1.75 9.25 -2.96
C PRO A 198 -0.66 8.59 -3.79
N ASN A 199 0.59 8.86 -3.45
CA ASN A 199 1.70 8.10 -4.01
C ASN A 199 1.82 6.77 -3.24
N LEU A 200 1.06 5.76 -3.66
CA LEU A 200 1.15 4.40 -3.13
C LEU A 200 2.42 3.68 -3.59
N THR A 201 3.17 4.29 -4.49
CA THR A 201 4.47 3.79 -4.94
C THR A 201 5.59 4.65 -4.35
N THR A 202 5.84 4.54 -3.05
CA THR A 202 7.11 5.03 -2.52
C THR A 202 8.23 4.25 -3.20
N PRO A 203 9.24 4.91 -3.79
CA PRO A 203 10.32 4.19 -4.46
C PRO A 203 11.07 3.27 -3.50
N LEU A 204 11.17 3.67 -2.26
CA LEU A 204 11.85 2.97 -1.19
C LEU A 204 10.90 2.75 -0.01
N SER A 205 10.76 1.51 0.44
CA SER A 205 9.93 1.13 1.57
C SER A 205 10.78 0.39 2.60
N PHE A 206 10.50 0.67 3.86
CA PHE A 206 11.02 -0.05 5.01
C PHE A 206 9.83 -0.56 5.80
N GLY A 207 9.86 -1.83 6.21
CA GLY A 207 8.72 -2.44 6.86
C GLY A 207 9.10 -3.52 7.87
N PHE A 208 8.11 -3.86 8.67
CA PHE A 208 8.16 -4.95 9.63
C PHE A 208 7.09 -5.98 9.28
N LYS A 209 7.44 -7.25 9.37
CA LYS A 209 6.54 -8.34 9.05
C LYS A 209 6.55 -9.38 10.17
N PHE A 210 5.37 -9.81 10.57
CA PHE A 210 5.17 -10.91 11.50
C PHE A 210 4.85 -12.18 10.73
N VAL A 211 5.47 -13.29 11.13
CA VAL A 211 5.30 -14.62 10.51
C VAL A 211 4.85 -15.62 11.58
N PHE A 212 3.85 -16.43 11.27
CA PHE A 212 3.24 -17.38 12.21
C PHE A 212 2.62 -18.57 11.49
#